data_cde5051a0905f3a36411e235f69171b3
#
_entry.id   cde5051a0905f3a36411e235f69171b3
#
_cell.length_a   1.000
_cell.length_b   1.000
_cell.length_c   1.000
_cell.angle_alpha   90.00
_cell.angle_beta   90.00
_cell.angle_gamma   90.00
#
_symmetry.space_group_name_H-M   'P 1'
#
loop_
_entity.id
_entity.type
_entity.pdbx_description
1 polymer ?
#
loop_
_entity_poly.entity_id
_entity_poly.type
_entity_poly.pdbx_seq_one_letter_code
_entity_poly.pdbx_strand_id
1 'polypeptide(L)'
;MQIAGFDIGRIALGVLVLIALVYAVAGALLYMGQRRLIYMPDREIEATPADIGLDFKEVSFAASDGVQIAGWYLPLPDPRGTVLFCHGNAGNISHLLEVAQDAQALGLE
;
A
#
# COMPACT_ATOMS: atom_id res chain seq x y z
N MET A 1 39.09 -14.96 -32.28
CA MET A 1 39.72 -16.12 -31.66
C MET A 1 38.74 -17.27 -31.77
N GLN A 2 39.10 -18.33 -32.48
CA GLN A 2 38.26 -19.51 -32.66
C GLN A 2 38.80 -20.64 -31.79
N ILE A 3 37.94 -21.27 -31.01
CA ILE A 3 38.22 -22.49 -30.27
C ILE A 3 37.21 -23.54 -30.76
N ALA A 4 37.71 -24.62 -31.36
CA ALA A 4 36.92 -25.79 -31.81
C ALA A 4 35.73 -25.44 -32.73
N GLY A 5 35.91 -24.51 -33.70
CA GLY A 5 34.87 -24.14 -34.67
C GLY A 5 33.82 -23.15 -34.18
N PHE A 6 33.90 -22.69 -32.94
CA PHE A 6 32.98 -21.68 -32.39
C PHE A 6 33.57 -20.28 -32.44
N ASP A 7 32.77 -19.34 -32.89
CA ASP A 7 33.12 -17.91 -32.88
C ASP A 7 32.78 -17.32 -31.50
N ILE A 8 33.81 -17.08 -30.68
CA ILE A 8 33.69 -16.57 -29.32
C ILE A 8 32.97 -15.23 -29.30
N GLY A 9 33.19 -14.37 -30.34
CA GLY A 9 32.53 -13.09 -30.43
C GLY A 9 30.98 -13.21 -30.57
N ARG A 10 30.54 -14.17 -31.38
CA ARG A 10 29.11 -14.44 -31.56
C ARG A 10 28.47 -15.02 -30.30
N ILE A 11 29.21 -15.91 -29.59
CA ILE A 11 28.74 -16.46 -28.30
C ILE A 11 28.63 -15.31 -27.27
N ALA A 12 29.66 -14.49 -27.13
CA ALA A 12 29.65 -13.36 -26.21
C ALA A 12 28.51 -12.39 -26.49
N LEU A 13 28.30 -12.08 -27.76
CA LEU A 13 27.17 -11.22 -28.18
C LEU A 13 25.82 -11.88 -27.83
N GLY A 14 25.65 -13.16 -28.08
CA GLY A 14 24.43 -13.91 -27.72
C GLY A 14 24.16 -13.89 -26.23
N VAL A 15 25.19 -14.09 -25.39
CA VAL A 15 25.07 -13.98 -23.93
C VAL A 15 24.67 -12.58 -23.48
N LEU A 16 25.28 -11.53 -24.05
CA LEU A 16 24.92 -10.15 -23.72
C LEU A 16 23.47 -9.82 -24.10
N VAL A 17 23.03 -10.27 -25.28
CA VAL A 17 21.64 -10.09 -25.72
C VAL A 17 20.68 -10.83 -24.79
N LEU A 18 21.00 -12.06 -24.39
CA LEU A 18 20.21 -12.83 -23.45
C LEU A 18 20.09 -12.13 -22.08
N ILE A 19 21.21 -11.64 -21.55
CA ILE A 19 21.22 -10.89 -20.30
C ILE A 19 20.34 -9.65 -20.41
N ALA A 20 20.49 -8.86 -21.48
CA ALA A 20 19.68 -7.67 -21.71
C ALA A 20 18.17 -8.00 -21.79
N LEU A 21 17.82 -9.10 -22.46
CA LEU A 21 16.46 -9.56 -22.57
C LEU A 21 15.88 -9.96 -21.21
N VAL A 22 16.65 -10.72 -20.41
CA VAL A 22 16.25 -11.13 -19.04
C VAL A 22 15.99 -9.89 -18.17
N TYR A 23 16.87 -8.89 -18.20
CA TYR A 23 16.68 -7.65 -17.46
C TYR A 23 15.45 -6.86 -17.94
N ALA A 24 15.25 -6.78 -19.25
CA ALA A 24 14.08 -6.10 -19.81
C ALA A 24 12.77 -6.77 -19.40
N VAL A 25 12.70 -8.10 -19.47
CA VAL A 25 11.54 -8.88 -19.06
C VAL A 25 11.30 -8.75 -17.55
N ALA A 26 12.33 -8.90 -16.73
CA ALA A 26 12.23 -8.75 -15.29
C ALA A 26 11.74 -7.33 -14.91
N GLY A 27 12.29 -6.30 -15.52
CA GLY A 27 11.85 -4.91 -15.32
C GLY A 27 10.40 -4.69 -15.72
N ALA A 28 9.97 -5.24 -16.86
CA ALA A 28 8.58 -5.15 -17.29
C ALA A 28 7.63 -5.87 -16.32
N LEU A 29 7.97 -7.06 -15.85
CA LEU A 29 7.18 -7.82 -14.87
C LEU A 29 7.07 -7.07 -13.53
N LEU A 30 8.18 -6.50 -13.05
CA LEU A 30 8.19 -5.69 -11.83
C LEU A 30 7.33 -4.43 -12.00
N TYR A 31 7.45 -3.74 -13.12
CA TYR A 31 6.64 -2.56 -13.42
C TYR A 31 5.15 -2.87 -13.48
N MET A 32 4.77 -3.96 -14.13
CA MET A 32 3.37 -4.41 -14.20
C MET A 32 2.83 -4.88 -12.85
N GLY A 33 3.68 -5.52 -12.02
CA GLY A 33 3.32 -6.08 -10.72
C GLY A 33 3.49 -5.11 -9.53
N GLN A 34 4.10 -3.93 -9.73
CA GLN A 34 4.52 -3.04 -8.64
C GLN A 34 3.38 -2.68 -7.66
N ARG A 35 2.17 -2.46 -8.16
CA ARG A 35 1.01 -2.15 -7.30
C ARG A 35 0.70 -3.27 -6.31
N ARG A 36 0.81 -4.54 -6.73
CA ARG A 36 0.58 -5.70 -5.85
C ARG A 36 1.70 -5.91 -4.84
N LEU A 37 2.91 -5.44 -5.17
CA LEU A 37 4.06 -5.53 -4.27
C LEU A 37 4.06 -4.41 -3.21
N ILE A 38 3.55 -3.22 -3.58
CA ILE A 38 3.54 -2.05 -2.72
C ILE A 38 2.27 -2.03 -1.85
N TYR A 39 1.11 -2.33 -2.44
CA TYR A 39 -0.17 -2.25 -1.75
C TYR A 39 -0.65 -3.66 -1.41
N MET A 40 -0.73 -3.93 -0.14
CA MET A 40 -1.25 -5.18 0.44
C MET A 40 -2.49 -4.88 1.29
N PRO A 41 -3.62 -4.46 0.67
CA PRO A 41 -4.82 -4.12 1.41
C PRO A 41 -5.45 -5.38 2.00
N ASP A 42 -5.89 -5.29 3.25
CA ASP A 42 -6.81 -6.23 3.85
C ASP A 42 -8.25 -5.72 3.66
N ARG A 43 -9.15 -6.60 3.25
CA ARG A 43 -10.56 -6.25 3.00
C ARG A 43 -11.45 -6.55 4.20
N GLU A 44 -10.99 -7.37 5.12
CA GLU A 44 -11.74 -7.73 6.31
C GLU A 44 -11.51 -6.69 7.40
N ILE A 45 -12.59 -6.09 7.88
CA ILE A 45 -12.57 -5.22 9.06
C ILE A 45 -12.68 -6.14 10.27
N GLU A 46 -11.58 -6.34 10.97
CA GLU A 46 -11.50 -7.27 12.11
C GLU A 46 -12.18 -6.71 13.37
N ALA A 47 -12.11 -5.41 13.55
CA ALA A 47 -12.72 -4.69 14.68
C ALA A 47 -13.02 -3.24 14.32
N THR A 48 -13.89 -2.62 15.09
CA THR A 48 -14.31 -1.23 14.95
C THR A 48 -13.98 -0.43 16.21
N PRO A 49 -14.02 0.91 16.19
CA PRO A 49 -13.84 1.70 17.40
C PRO A 49 -14.83 1.36 18.52
N ALA A 50 -16.04 0.88 18.20
CA ALA A 50 -17.01 0.44 19.22
C ALA A 50 -16.50 -0.75 20.03
N ASP A 51 -15.72 -1.65 19.43
CA ASP A 51 -15.17 -2.83 20.12
C ASP A 51 -14.16 -2.46 21.22
N ILE A 52 -13.61 -1.25 21.16
CA ILE A 52 -12.72 -0.68 22.19
C ILE A 52 -13.39 0.44 22.99
N GLY A 53 -14.71 0.58 22.89
CA GLY A 53 -15.50 1.54 23.66
C GLY A 53 -15.46 2.98 23.19
N LEU A 54 -15.07 3.23 21.94
CA LEU A 54 -15.07 4.53 21.33
C LEU A 54 -16.31 4.76 20.46
N ASP A 55 -16.96 5.91 20.62
CA ASP A 55 -18.00 6.35 19.70
C ASP A 55 -17.41 6.70 18.34
N PHE A 56 -18.08 6.29 17.28
CA PHE A 56 -17.64 6.61 15.91
C PHE A 56 -18.81 6.73 14.94
N LYS A 57 -18.55 7.34 13.81
CA LYS A 57 -19.46 7.42 12.67
C LYS A 57 -18.70 6.96 11.42
N GLU A 58 -19.32 6.09 10.64
CA GLU A 58 -18.83 5.79 9.31
C GLU A 58 -19.05 6.98 8.40
N VAL A 59 -17.99 7.37 7.69
CA VAL A 59 -18.04 8.46 6.71
C VAL A 59 -17.61 7.93 5.36
N SER A 60 -18.26 8.41 4.31
CA SER A 60 -17.92 8.05 2.94
C SER A 60 -18.12 9.24 2.02
N PHE A 61 -17.18 9.46 1.11
CA PHE A 61 -17.26 10.51 0.10
C PHE A 61 -16.54 10.09 -1.19
N ALA A 62 -16.96 10.67 -2.30
CA ALA A 62 -16.34 10.43 -3.59
C ALA A 62 -15.13 11.36 -3.79
N ALA A 63 -13.99 10.79 -4.18
CA ALA A 63 -12.86 11.55 -4.69
C ALA A 63 -13.16 12.12 -6.08
N SER A 64 -12.33 13.05 -6.55
CA SER A 64 -12.54 13.72 -7.85
C SER A 64 -12.53 12.78 -9.07
N ASP A 65 -11.92 11.62 -8.94
CA ASP A 65 -11.88 10.55 -9.94
C ASP A 65 -13.04 9.55 -9.81
N GLY A 66 -13.97 9.77 -8.87
CA GLY A 66 -15.14 8.94 -8.62
C GLY A 66 -14.90 7.75 -7.67
N VAL A 67 -13.68 7.57 -7.17
CA VAL A 67 -13.38 6.53 -6.18
C VAL A 67 -14.06 6.88 -4.86
N GLN A 68 -14.79 5.90 -4.27
CA GLN A 68 -15.37 6.07 -2.94
C GLN A 68 -14.29 5.86 -1.88
N ILE A 69 -14.14 6.86 -1.03
CA ILE A 69 -13.26 6.82 0.14
C ILE A 69 -14.14 6.65 1.38
N ALA A 70 -13.81 5.67 2.20
CA ALA A 70 -14.49 5.41 3.46
C ALA A 70 -13.53 5.65 4.62
N GLY A 71 -14.09 6.01 5.77
CA GLY A 71 -13.33 6.24 6.98
C GLY A 71 -14.21 6.24 8.22
N TRP A 72 -13.59 6.44 9.37
CA TRP A 72 -14.26 6.61 10.65
C TRP A 72 -14.00 8.01 11.19
N TYR A 73 -15.05 8.65 11.63
CA TYR A 73 -14.98 9.88 12.41
C TYR A 73 -15.31 9.56 13.87
N LEU A 74 -14.39 9.92 14.77
CA LEU A 74 -14.48 9.64 16.20
C LEU A 74 -14.72 10.96 16.96
N PRO A 75 -15.99 11.34 17.19
CA PRO A 75 -16.31 12.62 17.81
C PRO A 75 -15.92 12.69 19.28
N LEU A 76 -15.47 13.84 19.74
CA LEU A 76 -15.34 14.19 21.15
C LEU A 76 -16.24 15.37 21.52
N PRO A 77 -16.77 15.43 22.77
CA PRO A 77 -17.64 16.55 23.18
C PRO A 77 -16.95 17.92 23.20
N ASP A 78 -15.66 17.96 23.48
CA ASP A 78 -14.85 19.20 23.55
C ASP A 78 -13.43 18.92 23.08
N PRO A 79 -13.23 18.74 21.76
CA PRO A 79 -11.93 18.35 21.23
C PRO A 79 -10.95 19.51 21.28
N ARG A 80 -9.71 19.23 21.62
CA ARG A 80 -8.60 20.17 21.54
C ARG A 80 -8.17 20.45 20.09
N GLY A 81 -8.56 19.57 19.18
CA GLY A 81 -8.27 19.63 17.76
C GLY A 81 -8.73 18.39 17.03
N THR A 82 -8.70 18.46 15.72
CA THR A 82 -9.04 17.35 14.82
C THR A 82 -7.78 16.83 14.17
N VAL A 83 -7.57 15.51 14.16
CA VAL A 83 -6.46 14.87 13.46
C VAL A 83 -6.99 13.99 12.32
N LEU A 84 -6.48 14.21 11.13
CA LEU A 84 -6.70 13.31 10.00
C LEU A 84 -5.58 12.29 9.94
N PHE A 85 -5.92 11.02 10.14
CA PHE A 85 -4.98 9.93 10.01
C PHE A 85 -5.26 9.11 8.74
N CYS A 86 -4.25 8.93 7.89
CA CYS A 86 -4.34 8.10 6.70
C CYS A 86 -3.47 6.85 6.91
N HIS A 87 -4.08 5.67 6.77
CA HIS A 87 -3.34 4.41 6.95
C HIS A 87 -2.32 4.17 5.83
N GLY A 88 -1.35 3.30 6.08
CA GLY A 88 -0.28 2.96 5.15
C GLY A 88 -0.72 2.05 4.00
N ASN A 89 0.27 1.49 3.29
CA ASN A 89 0.05 0.67 2.09
C ASN A 89 -0.46 -0.75 2.37
N ALA A 90 -0.43 -1.20 3.62
CA ALA A 90 -0.85 -2.54 4.02
C ALA A 90 -1.98 -2.48 5.04
N GLY A 91 -2.77 -3.56 5.12
CA GLY A 91 -3.88 -3.68 6.05
C GLY A 91 -5.06 -2.78 5.70
N ASN A 92 -5.79 -2.36 6.73
CA ASN A 92 -6.93 -1.45 6.66
C ASN A 92 -7.06 -0.62 7.95
N ILE A 93 -8.14 0.15 8.07
CA ILE A 93 -8.37 1.05 9.20
C ILE A 93 -8.58 0.32 10.54
N SER A 94 -8.98 -0.95 10.55
CA SER A 94 -9.16 -1.70 11.81
C SER A 94 -7.85 -1.95 12.56
N HIS A 95 -6.71 -1.86 11.87
CA HIS A 95 -5.39 -1.97 12.50
C HIS A 95 -4.93 -0.70 13.22
N LEU A 96 -5.74 0.36 13.17
CA LEU A 96 -5.41 1.68 13.73
C LEU A 96 -6.18 2.03 15.01
N LEU A 97 -6.84 1.05 15.62
CA LEU A 97 -7.66 1.28 16.82
C LEU A 97 -6.84 1.82 18.00
N GLU A 98 -5.60 1.36 18.18
CA GLU A 98 -4.69 1.90 19.20
C GLU A 98 -4.37 3.38 18.95
N VAL A 99 -4.12 3.75 17.68
CA VAL A 99 -3.88 5.15 17.31
C VAL A 99 -5.10 6.02 17.59
N ALA A 100 -6.30 5.50 17.31
CA ALA A 100 -7.55 6.18 17.59
C ALA A 100 -7.74 6.39 19.11
N GLN A 101 -7.44 5.38 19.92
CA GLN A 101 -7.51 5.46 21.37
C GLN A 101 -6.51 6.49 21.93
N ASP A 102 -5.28 6.48 21.45
CA ASP A 102 -4.25 7.43 21.85
C ASP A 102 -4.63 8.88 21.47
N ALA A 103 -5.17 9.08 20.26
CA ALA A 103 -5.65 10.39 19.83
C ALA A 103 -6.74 10.92 20.77
N GLN A 104 -7.74 10.10 21.10
CA GLN A 104 -8.80 10.50 22.04
C GLN A 104 -8.27 10.74 23.47
N ALA A 105 -7.31 9.96 23.95
CA ALA A 105 -6.66 10.20 25.24
C ALA A 105 -5.94 11.54 25.29
N LEU A 106 -5.48 12.05 24.16
CA LEU A 106 -4.86 13.38 24.02
C LEU A 106 -5.91 14.51 23.82
N GLY A 107 -7.20 14.17 23.76
CA GLY A 107 -8.29 15.11 23.49
C GLY A 107 -8.43 15.49 22.02
N LEU A 108 -8.03 14.62 21.10
CA LEU A 108 -8.15 14.81 19.65
C LEU A 108 -9.29 13.96 19.10
N GLU A 109 -10.02 14.54 18.16
CA GLU A 109 -11.03 13.83 17.37
C GLU A 109 -10.56 13.55 15.94
#